data_3f1135f958c33f2a8e479e4e9f52aba3
#
_entry.id   3f1135f958c33f2a8e479e4e9f52aba3
#
_cell.length_a   1.000
_cell.length_b   1.000
_cell.length_c   1.000
_cell.angle_alpha   90.00
_cell.angle_beta   90.00
_cell.angle_gamma   90.00
#
_symmetry.space_group_name_H-M   'P 1'
#
loop_
_entity.id
_entity.type
_entity.pdbx_description
1 polymer ?
#
loop_
_entity_poly.entity_id
_entity_poly.type
_entity_poly.pdbx_seq_one_letter_code
_entity_poly.pdbx_strand_id
1 'polypeptide(L)'
;PFVNRVTQENLAPGSTFKPITAIAGLEEGVITPSTTIYASGVFTEITPSPTCWIFNQYGGHHGNETVTTAIRDSCNVFFYEVGYRLAGGRSAGGYNVDKGLTALEKYARMFGLGDKSGLELSEYEPRISDKDAVRSAIGQGTNSYSLSHIARYVATLANRGNCYDLTLLDKLTETDSTLIEEYQPKLHNQVQIADSSWNAVQQGMRLVAENTKSLSALSDLGLNVAGKTGTAQQSKSHPNHALFVGFAPYESPEIAIAVRIANGYTSANCAEVGADVFKYYFNLADEEDILSGTASGSSGQTIGD
;
A
#
# COMPACT_ATOMS: atom_id res chain seq x y z
N PRO A 1 -20.69 -2.01 -19.69
CA PRO A 1 -20.06 -3.30 -19.49
C PRO A 1 -19.86 -3.52 -17.99
N PHE A 2 -20.29 -4.69 -17.53
CA PHE A 2 -20.22 -5.08 -16.12
C PHE A 2 -18.83 -5.68 -15.84
N VAL A 3 -17.84 -4.83 -15.64
CA VAL A 3 -16.50 -5.25 -15.22
C VAL A 3 -16.40 -5.15 -13.70
N ASN A 4 -16.06 -6.22 -13.04
CA ASN A 4 -15.74 -6.19 -11.61
C ASN A 4 -14.36 -5.51 -11.43
N ARG A 5 -14.38 -4.25 -11.02
CA ARG A 5 -13.15 -3.46 -10.86
C ARG A 5 -12.26 -3.94 -9.70
N VAL A 6 -12.81 -4.70 -8.76
CA VAL A 6 -12.03 -5.25 -7.64
C VAL A 6 -11.09 -6.36 -8.10
N THR A 7 -11.55 -7.19 -9.05
CA THR A 7 -10.81 -8.38 -9.49
C THR A 7 -10.27 -8.27 -10.92
N GLN A 8 -10.88 -7.43 -11.78
CA GLN A 8 -10.61 -7.40 -13.22
C GLN A 8 -10.01 -6.08 -13.71
N GLU A 9 -9.66 -5.14 -12.84
CA GLU A 9 -8.98 -3.91 -13.23
C GLU A 9 -7.63 -3.81 -12.53
N ASN A 10 -6.55 -3.94 -13.30
CA ASN A 10 -5.18 -3.86 -12.80
C ASN A 10 -4.63 -2.45 -12.92
N LEU A 11 -4.00 -1.99 -11.86
CA LEU A 11 -3.33 -0.68 -11.80
C LEU A 11 -1.98 -0.77 -11.06
N ALA A 12 -1.14 0.21 -11.32
CA ALA A 12 0.04 0.45 -10.50
C ALA A 12 -0.40 0.77 -9.06
N PRO A 13 0.20 0.15 -8.04
CA PRO A 13 -0.17 0.38 -6.64
C PRO A 13 0.31 1.75 -6.13
N GLY A 14 1.25 2.41 -6.82
CA GLY A 14 1.84 3.65 -6.35
C GLY A 14 2.41 3.53 -4.94
N SER A 15 2.29 4.58 -4.16
CA SER A 15 2.86 4.66 -2.80
C SER A 15 2.34 3.60 -1.82
N THR A 16 1.25 2.88 -2.13
CA THR A 16 0.82 1.74 -1.29
C THR A 16 1.76 0.54 -1.36
N PHE A 17 2.70 0.52 -2.31
CA PHE A 17 3.75 -0.51 -2.42
C PHE A 17 4.97 -0.24 -1.51
N LYS A 18 5.15 0.99 -1.03
CA LYS A 18 6.33 1.40 -0.24
C LYS A 18 6.59 0.56 1.02
N PRO A 19 5.58 0.06 1.76
CA PRO A 19 5.83 -0.88 2.85
C PRO A 19 6.58 -2.15 2.41
N ILE A 20 6.28 -2.72 1.24
CA ILE A 20 7.03 -3.87 0.68
C ILE A 20 8.47 -3.48 0.40
N THR A 21 8.70 -2.33 -0.23
CA THR A 21 10.05 -1.82 -0.51
C THR A 21 10.84 -1.56 0.78
N ALA A 22 10.17 -1.03 1.82
CA ALA A 22 10.79 -0.84 3.12
C ALA A 22 11.26 -2.17 3.72
N ILE A 23 10.40 -3.19 3.71
CA ILE A 23 10.74 -4.54 4.16
C ILE A 23 11.90 -5.11 3.34
N ALA A 24 11.83 -5.01 2.01
CA ALA A 24 12.92 -5.46 1.15
C ALA A 24 14.25 -4.77 1.51
N GLY A 25 14.24 -3.47 1.72
CA GLY A 25 15.44 -2.72 2.09
C GLY A 25 16.01 -3.10 3.45
N LEU A 26 15.15 -3.37 4.42
CA LEU A 26 15.53 -3.79 5.78
C LEU A 26 16.08 -5.23 5.79
N GLU A 27 15.39 -6.17 5.16
CA GLU A 27 15.76 -7.58 5.16
C GLU A 27 16.97 -7.90 4.27
N GLU A 28 17.15 -7.17 3.18
CA GLU A 28 18.38 -7.27 2.35
C GLU A 28 19.56 -6.47 2.97
N GLY A 29 19.34 -5.81 4.13
CA GLY A 29 20.38 -5.11 4.87
C GLY A 29 20.93 -3.86 4.19
N VAL A 30 20.23 -3.33 3.16
CA VAL A 30 20.65 -2.08 2.48
C VAL A 30 20.27 -0.83 3.24
N ILE A 31 19.34 -0.96 4.18
CA ILE A 31 19.00 0.02 5.24
C ILE A 31 18.76 -0.71 6.56
N THR A 32 18.80 0.04 7.65
CA THR A 32 18.35 -0.35 9.00
C THR A 32 17.22 0.58 9.45
N PRO A 33 16.46 0.28 10.51
CA PRO A 33 15.45 1.19 11.04
C PRO A 33 15.98 2.60 11.38
N SER A 34 17.27 2.70 11.74
CA SER A 34 17.94 3.97 12.06
C SER A 34 18.68 4.62 10.89
N THR A 35 18.73 3.97 9.72
CA THR A 35 19.37 4.56 8.54
C THR A 35 18.67 5.85 8.16
N THR A 36 19.44 6.93 8.11
CA THR A 36 18.95 8.26 7.68
C THR A 36 19.39 8.54 6.25
N ILE A 37 18.47 8.96 5.41
CA ILE A 37 18.69 9.38 4.02
C ILE A 37 18.21 10.82 3.85
N TYR A 38 19.06 11.69 3.30
CA TYR A 38 18.66 13.06 2.97
C TYR A 38 17.87 13.08 1.66
N ALA A 39 16.59 13.40 1.77
CA ALA A 39 15.66 13.47 0.63
C ALA A 39 15.59 14.91 0.08
N SER A 40 16.44 15.21 -0.89
CA SER A 40 16.63 16.54 -1.50
C SER A 40 15.49 17.02 -2.40
N GLY A 41 14.45 16.18 -2.60
CA GLY A 41 13.35 16.46 -3.54
C GLY A 41 13.57 15.87 -4.94
N VAL A 42 14.81 15.71 -5.37
CA VAL A 42 15.21 15.14 -6.67
C VAL A 42 16.19 13.99 -6.45
N PHE A 43 16.01 12.86 -7.10
CA PHE A 43 16.94 11.75 -7.07
C PHE A 43 17.81 11.74 -8.31
N THR A 44 19.11 12.00 -8.17
CA THR A 44 20.03 12.30 -9.28
C THR A 44 20.88 11.12 -9.74
N GLU A 45 20.77 9.96 -9.10
CA GLU A 45 21.61 8.79 -9.38
C GLU A 45 21.23 8.07 -10.69
N ILE A 46 20.08 8.37 -11.26
CA ILE A 46 19.61 7.82 -12.53
C ILE A 46 19.11 8.92 -13.47
N THR A 47 19.08 8.64 -14.76
CA THR A 47 18.57 9.56 -15.79
C THR A 47 17.40 8.93 -16.54
N PRO A 48 16.27 9.66 -16.74
CA PRO A 48 15.98 10.98 -16.18
C PRO A 48 15.79 10.92 -14.65
N SER A 49 16.24 11.97 -13.96
CA SER A 49 16.17 12.08 -12.51
C SER A 49 14.71 12.18 -12.02
N PRO A 50 14.21 11.19 -11.26
CA PRO A 50 12.86 11.27 -10.74
C PRO A 50 12.76 12.20 -9.53
N THR A 51 11.56 12.76 -9.33
CA THR A 51 11.28 13.78 -8.32
C THR A 51 10.32 13.28 -7.25
N CYS A 52 10.42 13.86 -6.05
CA CYS A 52 9.43 13.66 -5.01
C CYS A 52 8.18 14.50 -5.25
N TRP A 53 7.04 14.06 -4.74
CA TRP A 53 5.77 14.78 -4.85
C TRP A 53 5.86 16.19 -4.24
N ILE A 54 6.51 16.34 -3.08
CA ILE A 54 6.67 17.65 -2.42
C ILE A 54 7.49 18.63 -3.28
N PHE A 55 8.47 18.12 -4.03
CA PHE A 55 9.23 18.95 -4.97
C PHE A 55 8.35 19.39 -6.16
N ASN A 56 7.54 18.49 -6.68
CA ASN A 56 6.66 18.80 -7.81
C ASN A 56 5.57 19.82 -7.46
N GLN A 57 5.05 19.79 -6.22
CA GLN A 57 4.00 20.69 -5.79
C GLN A 57 4.51 22.02 -5.24
N TYR A 58 5.59 21.98 -4.48
CA TYR A 58 6.01 23.11 -3.66
C TYR A 58 7.48 23.51 -3.86
N GLY A 59 8.24 22.81 -4.72
CA GLY A 59 9.68 23.00 -4.83
C GLY A 59 10.45 22.59 -3.58
N GLY A 60 9.80 21.87 -2.65
CA GLY A 60 10.33 21.51 -1.34
C GLY A 60 11.02 20.15 -1.28
N HIS A 61 11.44 19.78 -0.08
CA HIS A 61 12.07 18.49 0.21
C HIS A 61 11.72 18.02 1.62
N HIS A 62 11.83 16.70 1.89
CA HIS A 62 11.55 16.16 3.22
C HIS A 62 12.73 16.24 4.18
N GLY A 63 13.96 16.47 3.68
CA GLY A 63 15.16 16.51 4.52
C GLY A 63 15.61 15.11 4.95
N ASN A 64 15.99 14.96 6.21
CA ASN A 64 16.47 13.70 6.75
C ASN A 64 15.29 12.77 7.12
N GLU A 65 15.25 11.60 6.48
CA GLU A 65 14.22 10.59 6.65
C GLU A 65 14.81 9.27 7.14
N THR A 66 14.12 8.62 8.05
CA THR A 66 14.24 7.19 8.34
C THR A 66 13.16 6.42 7.57
N VAL A 67 13.24 5.07 7.57
CA VAL A 67 12.21 4.27 6.89
C VAL A 67 10.80 4.55 7.45
N THR A 68 10.67 4.75 8.74
CA THR A 68 9.40 5.04 9.44
C THR A 68 8.84 6.40 9.01
N THR A 69 9.65 7.46 9.04
CA THR A 69 9.21 8.79 8.62
C THR A 69 8.99 8.88 7.12
N ALA A 70 9.79 8.18 6.31
CA ALA A 70 9.60 8.11 4.85
C ALA A 70 8.29 7.41 4.43
N ILE A 71 7.81 6.44 5.22
CA ILE A 71 6.47 5.85 5.03
C ILE A 71 5.41 6.90 5.37
N ARG A 72 5.53 7.59 6.53
CA ARG A 72 4.63 8.67 6.96
C ARG A 72 4.48 9.73 5.88
N ASP A 73 5.60 10.28 5.42
CA ASP A 73 5.65 11.43 4.49
C ASP A 73 5.55 11.01 3.03
N SER A 74 5.37 9.70 2.78
CA SER A 74 5.34 9.15 1.42
C SER A 74 6.54 9.60 0.57
N CYS A 75 7.74 9.69 1.16
CA CYS A 75 8.93 10.27 0.55
C CYS A 75 9.45 9.42 -0.62
N ASN A 76 9.28 9.90 -1.85
CA ASN A 76 9.74 9.16 -3.03
C ASN A 76 11.28 9.04 -3.07
N VAL A 77 12.02 10.11 -2.74
CA VAL A 77 13.49 10.09 -2.81
C VAL A 77 14.09 9.04 -1.89
N PHE A 78 13.54 8.87 -0.67
CA PHE A 78 13.96 7.81 0.23
C PHE A 78 13.81 6.43 -0.45
N PHE A 79 12.64 6.15 -1.02
CA PHE A 79 12.37 4.85 -1.65
C PHE A 79 13.09 4.67 -2.99
N TYR A 80 13.37 5.73 -3.74
CA TYR A 80 14.28 5.66 -4.89
C TYR A 80 15.69 5.23 -4.46
N GLU A 81 16.21 5.81 -3.37
CA GLU A 81 17.50 5.40 -2.81
C GLU A 81 17.48 3.95 -2.33
N VAL A 82 16.41 3.49 -1.69
CA VAL A 82 16.27 2.07 -1.31
C VAL A 82 16.30 1.18 -2.55
N GLY A 83 15.51 1.48 -3.58
CA GLY A 83 15.53 0.73 -4.85
C GLY A 83 16.91 0.73 -5.54
N TYR A 84 17.59 1.87 -5.51
CA TYR A 84 18.95 2.01 -6.04
C TYR A 84 19.96 1.16 -5.24
N ARG A 85 19.86 1.12 -3.92
CA ARG A 85 20.69 0.28 -3.05
C ARG A 85 20.42 -1.21 -3.26
N LEU A 86 19.16 -1.62 -3.38
CA LEU A 86 18.78 -3.00 -3.72
C LEU A 86 19.41 -3.43 -5.06
N ALA A 87 19.49 -2.51 -6.00
CA ALA A 87 20.18 -2.71 -7.27
C ALA A 87 21.72 -2.64 -7.18
N GLY A 88 22.29 -2.50 -5.98
CA GLY A 88 23.74 -2.45 -5.77
C GLY A 88 24.39 -1.09 -6.06
N GLY A 89 23.62 -0.04 -6.27
CA GLY A 89 24.12 1.28 -6.67
C GLY A 89 25.09 1.95 -5.69
N ARG A 90 25.09 1.52 -4.41
CA ARG A 90 26.05 1.97 -3.40
C ARG A 90 27.13 0.91 -3.06
N SER A 91 27.16 -0.19 -3.77
CA SER A 91 28.14 -1.27 -3.58
C SER A 91 29.26 -1.22 -4.62
N ALA A 92 30.38 -1.90 -4.34
CA ALA A 92 31.52 -1.99 -5.26
C ALA A 92 31.17 -2.62 -6.62
N GLY A 93 30.09 -3.44 -6.67
CA GLY A 93 29.61 -4.07 -7.91
C GLY A 93 28.81 -3.12 -8.83
N GLY A 94 28.48 -1.93 -8.35
CA GLY A 94 27.72 -0.94 -9.10
C GLY A 94 26.24 -1.28 -9.28
N TYR A 95 25.53 -0.35 -9.93
CA TYR A 95 24.10 -0.48 -10.20
C TYR A 95 23.79 -1.58 -11.22
N ASN A 96 22.91 -2.49 -10.84
CA ASN A 96 22.37 -3.55 -11.70
C ASN A 96 20.85 -3.61 -11.50
N VAL A 97 20.11 -3.25 -12.53
CA VAL A 97 18.64 -3.17 -12.48
C VAL A 97 18.00 -4.51 -12.14
N ASP A 98 18.49 -5.61 -12.69
CA ASP A 98 17.91 -6.94 -12.50
C ASP A 98 18.06 -7.40 -11.05
N LYS A 99 19.18 -7.07 -10.39
CA LYS A 99 19.38 -7.36 -8.96
C LYS A 99 18.32 -6.66 -8.11
N GLY A 100 18.05 -5.39 -8.37
CA GLY A 100 17.04 -4.63 -7.66
C GLY A 100 15.63 -5.14 -7.90
N LEU A 101 15.30 -5.47 -9.15
CA LEU A 101 14.01 -6.04 -9.52
C LEU A 101 13.80 -7.42 -8.88
N THR A 102 14.81 -8.29 -8.90
CA THR A 102 14.74 -9.60 -8.23
C THR A 102 14.47 -9.47 -6.73
N ALA A 103 15.12 -8.50 -6.06
CA ALA A 103 14.87 -8.24 -4.65
C ALA A 103 13.42 -7.78 -4.41
N LEU A 104 12.92 -6.80 -5.18
CA LEU A 104 11.55 -6.32 -5.06
C LEU A 104 10.54 -7.43 -5.38
N GLU A 105 10.78 -8.24 -6.42
CA GLU A 105 9.93 -9.38 -6.78
C GLU A 105 9.85 -10.40 -5.64
N LYS A 106 10.97 -10.76 -5.03
CA LYS A 106 11.00 -11.70 -3.89
C LYS A 106 10.00 -11.29 -2.81
N TYR A 107 10.07 -10.04 -2.36
CA TYR A 107 9.19 -9.56 -1.30
C TYR A 107 7.74 -9.36 -1.79
N ALA A 108 7.53 -8.87 -3.00
CA ALA A 108 6.19 -8.78 -3.57
C ALA A 108 5.49 -10.15 -3.61
N ARG A 109 6.20 -11.22 -4.03
CA ARG A 109 5.67 -12.59 -4.00
C ARG A 109 5.40 -13.11 -2.59
N MET A 110 6.29 -12.82 -1.64
CA MET A 110 6.08 -13.19 -0.23
C MET A 110 4.78 -12.61 0.32
N PHE A 111 4.41 -11.40 -0.10
CA PHE A 111 3.16 -10.73 0.29
C PHE A 111 1.96 -11.06 -0.62
N GLY A 112 2.07 -12.08 -1.46
CA GLY A 112 0.98 -12.57 -2.28
C GLY A 112 0.68 -11.76 -3.54
N LEU A 113 1.59 -10.88 -3.98
CA LEU A 113 1.40 -10.09 -5.21
C LEU A 113 1.89 -10.81 -6.48
N GLY A 114 2.40 -12.03 -6.38
CA GLY A 114 2.90 -12.80 -7.52
C GLY A 114 1.86 -13.66 -8.22
N ASP A 115 0.74 -13.93 -7.56
CA ASP A 115 -0.28 -14.88 -8.01
C ASP A 115 -1.68 -14.31 -7.76
N LYS A 116 -2.70 -14.88 -8.39
CA LYS A 116 -4.11 -14.55 -8.13
C LYS A 116 -4.43 -14.60 -6.65
N SER A 117 -5.37 -13.77 -6.22
CA SER A 117 -5.66 -13.62 -4.78
C SER A 117 -6.34 -14.83 -4.15
N GLY A 118 -6.90 -15.73 -4.95
CA GLY A 118 -7.59 -16.95 -4.51
C GLY A 118 -9.12 -16.85 -4.54
N LEU A 119 -9.68 -15.68 -4.84
CA LEU A 119 -11.13 -15.50 -4.96
C LEU A 119 -11.74 -16.43 -6.02
N GLU A 120 -12.95 -16.89 -5.76
CA GLU A 120 -13.74 -17.75 -6.68
C GLU A 120 -14.25 -16.99 -7.91
N LEU A 121 -13.84 -15.74 -8.08
CA LEU A 121 -14.18 -14.86 -9.21
C LEU A 121 -13.05 -14.84 -10.24
N SER A 122 -13.39 -14.43 -11.46
CA SER A 122 -12.37 -14.16 -12.48
C SER A 122 -11.48 -12.99 -12.04
N GLU A 123 -10.19 -13.22 -12.01
CA GLU A 123 -9.17 -12.24 -11.68
C GLU A 123 -8.18 -12.05 -12.83
N TYR A 124 -7.68 -10.83 -12.98
CA TYR A 124 -6.51 -10.59 -13.82
C TYR A 124 -5.27 -11.23 -13.21
N GLU A 125 -4.32 -11.61 -14.08
CA GLU A 125 -2.98 -11.99 -13.64
C GLU A 125 -2.24 -10.76 -13.09
N PRO A 126 -1.71 -10.81 -11.87
CA PRO A 126 -0.90 -9.73 -11.33
C PRO A 126 0.42 -9.64 -12.09
N ARG A 127 0.99 -8.44 -12.15
CA ARG A 127 2.30 -8.22 -12.73
C ARG A 127 3.20 -7.51 -11.76
N ILE A 128 4.26 -8.16 -11.35
CA ILE A 128 5.37 -7.53 -10.63
C ILE A 128 6.26 -6.82 -11.66
N SER A 129 6.78 -5.66 -11.33
CA SER A 129 7.59 -4.87 -12.25
C SER A 129 8.86 -5.60 -12.69
N ASP A 130 9.09 -5.58 -13.98
CA ASP A 130 10.25 -6.14 -14.68
C ASP A 130 11.17 -5.05 -15.29
N LYS A 131 10.95 -3.80 -14.93
CA LYS A 131 11.71 -2.64 -15.44
C LYS A 131 11.92 -1.60 -14.36
N ASP A 132 13.08 -0.94 -14.39
CA ASP A 132 13.38 0.25 -13.57
C ASP A 132 13.20 0.00 -12.05
N ALA A 133 14.19 -0.64 -11.43
CA ALA A 133 14.17 -0.97 -10.01
C ALA A 133 13.91 0.27 -9.12
N VAL A 134 14.39 1.44 -9.51
CA VAL A 134 14.24 2.69 -8.74
C VAL A 134 12.79 3.15 -8.73
N ARG A 135 12.13 3.23 -9.89
CA ARG A 135 10.70 3.64 -9.95
C ARG A 135 9.76 2.54 -9.49
N SER A 136 10.16 1.27 -9.64
CA SER A 136 9.40 0.14 -9.11
C SER A 136 9.33 0.14 -7.58
N ALA A 137 10.37 0.67 -6.91
CA ALA A 137 10.41 0.79 -5.47
C ALA A 137 9.32 1.72 -4.87
N ILE A 138 8.71 2.58 -5.68
CA ILE A 138 7.55 3.40 -5.27
C ILE A 138 6.22 2.88 -5.86
N GLY A 139 6.20 1.63 -6.32
CA GLY A 139 5.00 1.02 -6.91
C GLY A 139 4.65 1.50 -8.32
N GLN A 140 5.61 2.12 -9.01
CA GLN A 140 5.53 2.48 -10.43
C GLN A 140 6.23 1.41 -11.30
N GLY A 141 6.80 1.77 -12.41
CA GLY A 141 7.37 0.81 -13.36
C GLY A 141 6.27 0.08 -14.12
N THR A 142 6.35 -1.24 -14.18
CA THR A 142 5.33 -2.10 -14.82
C THR A 142 4.50 -2.88 -13.80
N ASN A 143 4.55 -2.49 -12.49
CA ASN A 143 3.69 -3.05 -11.47
C ASN A 143 2.20 -2.87 -11.84
N SER A 144 1.42 -3.96 -11.73
CA SER A 144 0.01 -3.92 -12.10
C SER A 144 -0.77 -4.97 -11.30
N TYR A 145 -1.66 -4.52 -10.42
CA TYR A 145 -2.41 -5.37 -9.50
C TYR A 145 -3.89 -4.99 -9.47
N SER A 146 -4.77 -5.97 -9.26
CA SER A 146 -6.16 -5.72 -8.92
C SER A 146 -6.29 -5.32 -7.44
N LEU A 147 -7.44 -4.77 -7.07
CA LEU A 147 -7.68 -4.36 -5.70
C LEU A 147 -7.72 -5.57 -4.74
N SER A 148 -8.17 -6.75 -5.22
CA SER A 148 -8.12 -8.01 -4.45
C SER A 148 -6.69 -8.40 -4.07
N HIS A 149 -5.71 -8.28 -4.99
CA HIS A 149 -4.29 -8.53 -4.67
C HIS A 149 -3.79 -7.56 -3.60
N ILE A 150 -4.15 -6.27 -3.71
CA ILE A 150 -3.77 -5.26 -2.72
C ILE A 150 -4.42 -5.53 -1.36
N ALA A 151 -5.69 -5.98 -1.32
CA ALA A 151 -6.37 -6.38 -0.08
C ALA A 151 -5.65 -7.56 0.59
N ARG A 152 -5.29 -8.62 -0.16
CA ARG A 152 -4.50 -9.74 0.36
C ARG A 152 -3.15 -9.29 0.95
N TYR A 153 -2.45 -8.44 0.22
CA TYR A 153 -1.19 -7.88 0.66
C TYR A 153 -1.32 -7.10 1.98
N VAL A 154 -2.31 -6.21 2.10
CA VAL A 154 -2.46 -5.42 3.32
C VAL A 154 -2.95 -6.26 4.50
N ALA A 155 -3.76 -7.29 4.27
CA ALA A 155 -4.13 -8.27 5.30
C ALA A 155 -2.90 -9.04 5.81
N THR A 156 -1.98 -9.41 4.92
CA THR A 156 -0.70 -10.04 5.27
C THR A 156 0.20 -9.10 6.08
N LEU A 157 0.20 -7.80 5.77
CA LEU A 157 0.88 -6.79 6.60
C LEU A 157 0.27 -6.66 7.99
N ALA A 158 -1.06 -6.63 8.05
CA ALA A 158 -1.80 -6.45 9.30
C ALA A 158 -1.50 -7.59 10.30
N ASN A 159 -1.57 -8.83 9.83
CA ASN A 159 -1.39 -10.02 10.67
C ASN A 159 0.07 -10.48 10.82
N ARG A 160 1.04 -9.66 10.40
CA ARG A 160 2.48 -9.91 10.51
C ARG A 160 2.93 -11.19 9.80
N GLY A 161 2.40 -11.43 8.60
CA GLY A 161 2.99 -12.35 7.65
C GLY A 161 2.19 -13.59 7.27
N ASN A 162 1.03 -13.85 7.85
CA ASN A 162 0.19 -14.94 7.37
C ASN A 162 -0.56 -14.50 6.11
N CYS A 163 -0.06 -14.90 4.95
CA CYS A 163 -0.70 -14.62 3.67
C CYS A 163 -1.72 -15.71 3.38
N TYR A 164 -3.00 -15.39 3.41
CA TYR A 164 -4.08 -16.31 3.08
C TYR A 164 -4.58 -16.10 1.65
N ASP A 165 -5.05 -17.19 1.02
CA ASP A 165 -5.90 -17.08 -0.15
C ASP A 165 -7.22 -16.41 0.28
N LEU A 166 -7.69 -15.46 -0.52
CA LEU A 166 -8.97 -14.80 -0.28
C LEU A 166 -10.12 -15.73 -0.72
N THR A 167 -11.22 -15.68 0.00
CA THR A 167 -12.46 -16.37 -0.36
C THR A 167 -13.67 -15.49 -0.04
N LEU A 168 -14.72 -15.62 -0.82
CA LEU A 168 -16.04 -15.05 -0.54
C LEU A 168 -16.98 -16.08 0.09
N LEU A 169 -16.51 -17.33 0.21
CA LEU A 169 -17.27 -18.43 0.78
C LEU A 169 -17.00 -18.55 2.27
N ASP A 170 -18.04 -18.50 3.07
CA ASP A 170 -18.00 -18.72 4.51
C ASP A 170 -18.48 -20.13 4.82
N LYS A 171 -19.70 -20.44 4.39
CA LYS A 171 -20.32 -21.75 4.62
C LYS A 171 -21.36 -22.08 3.57
N LEU A 172 -21.60 -23.36 3.39
CA LEU A 172 -22.70 -23.91 2.61
C LEU A 172 -23.71 -24.53 3.57
N THR A 173 -24.99 -24.19 3.41
CA THR A 173 -26.07 -24.74 4.22
C THR A 173 -27.20 -25.27 3.35
N GLU A 174 -27.98 -26.19 3.89
CA GLU A 174 -29.29 -26.58 3.34
C GLU A 174 -30.28 -25.42 3.50
N THR A 175 -31.45 -25.55 2.88
CA THR A 175 -32.52 -24.55 2.96
C THR A 175 -33.08 -24.34 4.38
N ASP A 176 -32.94 -25.33 5.26
CA ASP A 176 -33.32 -25.30 6.67
C ASP A 176 -32.18 -24.79 7.58
N SER A 177 -31.10 -24.26 7.01
CA SER A 177 -29.88 -23.77 7.69
C SER A 177 -28.99 -24.88 8.27
N THR A 178 -29.23 -26.15 7.97
CA THR A 178 -28.32 -27.23 8.35
C THR A 178 -26.98 -27.04 7.64
N LEU A 179 -25.88 -27.02 8.40
CA LEU A 179 -24.53 -26.85 7.88
C LEU A 179 -24.13 -28.05 7.01
N ILE A 180 -23.76 -27.80 5.75
CA ILE A 180 -23.21 -28.80 4.84
C ILE A 180 -21.67 -28.73 4.87
N GLU A 181 -21.11 -27.55 4.74
CA GLU A 181 -19.68 -27.31 4.70
C GLU A 181 -19.34 -25.93 5.24
N GLU A 182 -18.23 -25.81 5.97
CA GLU A 182 -17.65 -24.57 6.41
C GLU A 182 -16.27 -24.40 5.76
N TYR A 183 -16.06 -23.25 5.12
CA TYR A 183 -14.80 -22.96 4.43
C TYR A 183 -13.75 -22.46 5.42
N GLN A 184 -12.62 -23.13 5.47
CA GLN A 184 -11.52 -22.77 6.35
C GLN A 184 -10.51 -21.88 5.62
N PRO A 185 -9.93 -20.87 6.32
CA PRO A 185 -8.87 -20.03 5.75
C PRO A 185 -7.71 -20.89 5.23
N LYS A 186 -7.33 -20.69 3.96
CA LYS A 186 -6.22 -21.41 3.35
C LYS A 186 -4.96 -20.56 3.37
N LEU A 187 -3.97 -20.99 4.14
CA LEU A 187 -2.67 -20.32 4.16
C LEU A 187 -1.96 -20.50 2.81
N HIS A 188 -1.70 -19.40 2.11
CA HIS A 188 -0.96 -19.38 0.87
C HIS A 188 0.54 -19.35 1.12
N ASN A 189 0.98 -18.49 2.03
CA ASN A 189 2.38 -18.30 2.37
C ASN A 189 2.53 -17.69 3.77
N GLN A 190 3.71 -17.86 4.36
CA GLN A 190 4.07 -17.22 5.62
C GLN A 190 5.33 -16.38 5.44
N VAL A 191 5.21 -15.08 5.64
CA VAL A 191 6.31 -14.10 5.56
C VAL A 191 7.08 -14.13 6.86
N GLN A 192 8.32 -14.59 6.81
CA GLN A 192 9.23 -14.61 7.97
C GLN A 192 10.29 -13.52 7.79
N ILE A 193 10.17 -12.45 8.57
CA ILE A 193 11.11 -11.33 8.60
C ILE A 193 11.34 -10.90 10.06
N ALA A 194 12.37 -10.08 10.29
CA ALA A 194 12.72 -9.60 11.61
C ALA A 194 11.60 -8.76 12.25
N ASP A 195 11.36 -8.91 13.55
CA ASP A 195 10.40 -8.08 14.29
C ASP A 195 10.70 -6.59 14.19
N SER A 196 11.97 -6.20 14.11
CA SER A 196 12.37 -4.81 13.89
C SER A 196 11.89 -4.25 12.58
N SER A 197 11.81 -5.07 11.52
CA SER A 197 11.29 -4.69 10.21
C SER A 197 9.77 -4.52 10.25
N TRP A 198 9.04 -5.47 10.86
CA TRP A 198 7.60 -5.33 11.11
C TRP A 198 7.29 -4.04 11.87
N ASN A 199 7.98 -3.82 13.00
CA ASN A 199 7.73 -2.67 13.86
C ASN A 199 7.98 -1.35 13.13
N ALA A 200 9.10 -1.23 12.41
CA ALA A 200 9.44 0.00 11.68
C ALA A 200 8.39 0.34 10.61
N VAL A 201 7.92 -0.66 9.87
CA VAL A 201 6.95 -0.47 8.78
C VAL A 201 5.56 -0.20 9.33
N GLN A 202 5.06 -1.02 10.26
CA GLN A 202 3.73 -0.82 10.84
C GLN A 202 3.65 0.50 11.62
N GLN A 203 4.71 0.90 12.33
CA GLN A 203 4.77 2.21 12.97
C GLN A 203 4.72 3.35 11.94
N GLY A 204 5.43 3.24 10.82
CA GLY A 204 5.34 4.20 9.72
C GLY A 204 3.91 4.34 9.20
N MET A 205 3.20 3.23 9.03
CA MET A 205 1.80 3.20 8.62
C MET A 205 0.86 3.79 9.70
N ARG A 206 1.18 3.59 10.99
CA ARG A 206 0.45 4.24 12.10
C ARG A 206 0.59 5.75 12.03
N LEU A 207 1.81 6.25 11.80
CA LEU A 207 2.07 7.68 11.65
C LEU A 207 1.36 8.29 10.42
N VAL A 208 1.17 7.55 9.33
CA VAL A 208 0.32 8.02 8.21
C VAL A 208 -1.10 8.29 8.69
N ALA A 209 -1.70 7.38 9.46
CA ALA A 209 -3.06 7.54 9.96
C ALA A 209 -3.16 8.72 10.94
N GLU A 210 -2.19 8.91 11.82
CA GLU A 210 -2.13 10.04 12.75
C GLU A 210 -2.06 11.41 12.04
N ASN A 211 -1.43 11.45 10.87
CA ASN A 211 -1.30 12.67 10.06
C ASN A 211 -2.41 12.83 9.00
N THR A 212 -3.33 11.89 8.90
CA THR A 212 -4.47 11.93 7.98
C THR A 212 -5.73 12.30 8.74
N LYS A 213 -6.29 13.48 8.51
CA LYS A 213 -7.40 14.05 9.29
C LYS A 213 -8.58 13.08 9.52
N SER A 214 -9.04 12.38 8.48
CA SER A 214 -10.16 11.43 8.59
C SER A 214 -9.84 10.21 9.45
N LEU A 215 -8.58 9.75 9.42
CA LEU A 215 -8.12 8.59 10.18
C LEU A 215 -7.71 8.94 11.61
N SER A 216 -7.10 10.11 11.82
CA SER A 216 -6.72 10.57 13.16
C SER A 216 -7.93 10.81 14.06
N ALA A 217 -9.06 11.25 13.49
CA ALA A 217 -10.32 11.40 14.21
C ALA A 217 -10.85 10.07 14.79
N LEU A 218 -10.47 8.92 14.26
CA LEU A 218 -10.85 7.62 14.81
C LEU A 218 -10.14 7.33 16.14
N SER A 219 -8.98 7.90 16.38
CA SER A 219 -8.26 7.78 17.65
C SER A 219 -9.05 8.46 18.80
N ASP A 220 -9.75 9.55 18.52
CA ASP A 220 -10.64 10.21 19.49
C ASP A 220 -11.85 9.30 19.88
N LEU A 221 -12.20 8.36 19.00
CA LEU A 221 -13.22 7.34 19.22
C LEU A 221 -12.63 6.04 19.81
N GLY A 222 -11.35 6.03 20.18
CA GLY A 222 -10.68 4.87 20.77
C GLY A 222 -10.16 3.84 19.75
N LEU A 223 -10.16 4.14 18.44
CA LEU A 223 -9.70 3.23 17.40
C LEU A 223 -8.39 3.74 16.76
N ASN A 224 -7.31 3.05 17.01
CA ASN A 224 -6.04 3.31 16.32
C ASN A 224 -5.98 2.57 14.98
N VAL A 225 -5.64 3.29 13.92
CA VAL A 225 -5.55 2.77 12.57
C VAL A 225 -4.10 2.85 12.06
N ALA A 226 -3.69 1.91 11.25
CA ALA A 226 -2.49 2.02 10.44
C ALA A 226 -2.85 1.97 8.95
N GLY A 227 -2.17 2.74 8.11
CA GLY A 227 -2.47 2.75 6.69
C GLY A 227 -1.40 3.38 5.83
N LYS A 228 -1.62 3.34 4.52
CA LYS A 228 -0.79 4.04 3.54
C LYS A 228 -1.68 4.60 2.44
N THR A 229 -1.56 5.88 2.22
CA THR A 229 -2.16 6.58 1.07
C THR A 229 -1.31 6.35 -0.18
N GLY A 230 -1.93 6.41 -1.32
CA GLY A 230 -1.26 6.28 -2.59
C GLY A 230 -1.97 6.99 -3.71
N THR A 231 -1.18 7.42 -4.68
CA THR A 231 -1.66 8.02 -5.92
C THR A 231 -0.98 7.30 -7.08
N ALA A 232 -1.77 6.86 -8.04
CA ALA A 232 -1.26 6.18 -9.23
C ALA A 232 -1.59 7.00 -10.48
N GLN A 233 -0.56 7.44 -11.18
CA GLN A 233 -0.72 8.12 -12.46
C GLN A 233 -0.84 7.07 -13.58
N GLN A 234 -1.98 7.04 -14.25
CA GLN A 234 -2.20 6.19 -15.42
C GLN A 234 -2.01 6.97 -16.73
N SER A 235 -2.38 8.24 -16.76
CA SER A 235 -2.30 9.11 -17.94
C SER A 235 -2.00 10.55 -17.51
N LYS A 236 -1.38 11.32 -18.41
CA LYS A 236 -1.21 12.77 -18.22
C LYS A 236 -2.48 13.57 -18.51
N SER A 237 -3.47 12.94 -19.16
CA SER A 237 -4.71 13.59 -19.58
C SER A 237 -5.89 13.37 -18.62
N HIS A 238 -5.73 12.52 -17.61
CA HIS A 238 -6.76 12.25 -16.61
C HIS A 238 -6.19 12.45 -15.21
N PRO A 239 -7.04 12.77 -14.21
CA PRO A 239 -6.64 12.83 -12.82
C PRO A 239 -6.07 11.48 -12.35
N ASN A 240 -5.19 11.53 -11.37
CA ASN A 240 -4.62 10.33 -10.76
C ASN A 240 -5.69 9.47 -10.10
N HIS A 241 -5.49 8.16 -10.10
CA HIS A 241 -6.25 7.27 -9.24
C HIS A 241 -5.83 7.48 -7.78
N ALA A 242 -6.80 7.61 -6.91
CA ALA A 242 -6.59 7.66 -5.47
C ALA A 242 -6.62 6.25 -4.89
N LEU A 243 -5.73 5.96 -3.93
CA LEU A 243 -5.64 4.70 -3.23
C LEU A 243 -5.46 4.92 -1.73
N PHE A 244 -6.01 4.01 -0.95
CA PHE A 244 -5.72 3.86 0.46
C PHE A 244 -5.70 2.38 0.81
N VAL A 245 -4.75 1.97 1.64
CA VAL A 245 -4.71 0.66 2.28
C VAL A 245 -4.54 0.86 3.77
N GLY A 246 -5.20 0.05 4.58
CA GLY A 246 -5.09 0.18 6.03
C GLY A 246 -5.66 -1.01 6.78
N PHE A 247 -5.44 -1.02 8.07
CA PHE A 247 -5.96 -2.02 8.98
C PHE A 247 -6.23 -1.42 10.36
N ALA A 248 -7.13 -2.03 11.09
CA ALA A 248 -7.52 -1.62 12.43
C ALA A 248 -8.00 -2.85 13.26
N PRO A 249 -7.90 -2.77 14.62
CA PRO A 249 -7.06 -1.84 15.38
C PRO A 249 -5.56 -2.02 15.07
N TYR A 250 -4.75 -1.00 15.27
CA TYR A 250 -3.30 -1.09 15.04
C TYR A 250 -2.63 -2.16 15.93
N GLU A 251 -3.04 -2.22 17.19
CA GLU A 251 -2.46 -3.10 18.21
C GLU A 251 -2.83 -4.58 18.02
N SER A 252 -4.03 -4.85 17.51
CA SER A 252 -4.57 -6.19 17.27
C SER A 252 -5.52 -6.16 16.07
N PRO A 253 -5.00 -6.23 14.85
CA PRO A 253 -5.80 -6.07 13.64
C PRO A 253 -6.91 -7.10 13.49
N GLU A 254 -8.13 -6.61 13.25
CA GLU A 254 -9.33 -7.42 12.99
C GLU A 254 -9.81 -7.28 11.55
N ILE A 255 -9.58 -6.11 10.94
CA ILE A 255 -9.96 -5.83 9.57
C ILE A 255 -8.81 -5.14 8.82
N ALA A 256 -8.62 -5.54 7.57
CA ALA A 256 -7.76 -4.87 6.60
C ALA A 256 -8.60 -4.42 5.39
N ILE A 257 -8.32 -3.23 4.89
CA ILE A 257 -9.06 -2.64 3.77
C ILE A 257 -8.13 -2.15 2.67
N ALA A 258 -8.63 -2.21 1.44
CA ALA A 258 -8.03 -1.56 0.28
C ALA A 258 -9.12 -0.76 -0.45
N VAL A 259 -8.90 0.52 -0.63
CA VAL A 259 -9.84 1.44 -1.28
C VAL A 259 -9.18 2.05 -2.51
N ARG A 260 -9.93 2.13 -3.61
CA ARG A 260 -9.52 2.81 -4.83
C ARG A 260 -10.67 3.62 -5.42
N ILE A 261 -10.40 4.88 -5.71
CA ILE A 261 -11.30 5.75 -6.47
C ILE A 261 -10.64 6.07 -7.80
N ALA A 262 -11.24 5.59 -8.89
CA ALA A 262 -10.76 5.90 -10.23
C ALA A 262 -10.87 7.40 -10.50
N ASN A 263 -9.76 8.02 -10.93
CA ASN A 263 -9.67 9.48 -11.13
C ASN A 263 -10.06 10.27 -9.87
N GLY A 264 -9.70 9.75 -8.68
CA GLY A 264 -10.13 10.26 -7.38
C GLY A 264 -9.39 11.51 -6.91
N TYR A 265 -8.54 12.10 -7.73
CA TYR A 265 -7.74 13.31 -7.50
C TYR A 265 -6.73 13.20 -6.37
N THR A 266 -7.17 12.99 -5.14
CA THR A 266 -6.33 12.92 -3.94
C THR A 266 -6.59 11.64 -3.15
N SER A 267 -5.54 11.07 -2.60
CA SER A 267 -5.63 9.89 -1.72
C SER A 267 -6.43 10.15 -0.44
N ALA A 268 -6.57 11.40 -0.01
CA ALA A 268 -7.41 11.78 1.13
C ALA A 268 -8.86 11.30 0.97
N ASN A 269 -9.41 11.34 -0.26
CA ASN A 269 -10.76 10.84 -0.54
C ASN A 269 -10.89 9.33 -0.26
N CYS A 270 -9.86 8.53 -0.57
CA CYS A 270 -9.84 7.12 -0.25
C CYS A 270 -9.67 6.85 1.24
N ALA A 271 -8.88 7.68 1.93
CA ALA A 271 -8.71 7.56 3.37
C ALA A 271 -10.01 7.92 4.13
N GLU A 272 -10.80 8.85 3.61
CA GLU A 272 -12.13 9.20 4.14
C GLU A 272 -13.09 8.01 4.03
N VAL A 273 -13.20 7.41 2.83
CA VAL A 273 -13.98 6.17 2.65
C VAL A 273 -13.48 5.06 3.57
N GLY A 274 -12.16 4.92 3.73
CA GLY A 274 -11.56 3.95 4.65
C GLY A 274 -11.97 4.20 6.10
N ALA A 275 -11.97 5.47 6.53
CA ALA A 275 -12.41 5.85 7.86
C ALA A 275 -13.88 5.49 8.10
N ASP A 276 -14.75 5.69 7.12
CA ASP A 276 -16.18 5.37 7.22
C ASP A 276 -16.41 3.85 7.28
N VAL A 277 -15.65 3.05 6.51
CA VAL A 277 -15.68 1.57 6.63
C VAL A 277 -15.27 1.13 8.05
N PHE A 278 -14.22 1.73 8.62
CA PHE A 278 -13.82 1.41 10.00
C PHE A 278 -14.88 1.81 11.03
N LYS A 279 -15.50 3.01 10.89
CA LYS A 279 -16.60 3.43 11.77
C LYS A 279 -17.75 2.43 11.73
N TYR A 280 -18.15 2.02 10.53
CA TYR A 280 -19.22 1.05 10.35
C TYR A 280 -18.88 -0.31 10.99
N TYR A 281 -17.71 -0.86 10.68
CA TYR A 281 -17.29 -2.18 11.15
C TYR A 281 -17.20 -2.25 12.70
N PHE A 282 -16.69 -1.19 13.32
CA PHE A 282 -16.53 -1.11 14.79
C PHE A 282 -17.72 -0.47 15.51
N ASN A 283 -18.82 -0.18 14.82
CA ASN A 283 -20.02 0.46 15.37
C ASN A 283 -19.70 1.78 16.09
N LEU A 284 -18.84 2.61 15.51
CA LEU A 284 -18.41 3.90 16.08
C LEU A 284 -19.31 5.08 15.66
N ALA A 285 -20.21 4.88 14.71
CA ALA A 285 -21.19 5.85 14.25
C ALA A 285 -22.42 5.12 13.69
N ASP A 286 -23.56 5.76 13.71
CA ASP A 286 -24.79 5.22 13.12
C ASP A 286 -24.68 5.20 11.58
N GLU A 287 -25.29 4.21 10.94
CA GLU A 287 -25.22 4.03 9.47
C GLU A 287 -25.74 5.27 8.73
N GLU A 288 -26.78 5.94 9.25
CA GLU A 288 -27.33 7.16 8.67
C GLU A 288 -26.31 8.31 8.66
N ASP A 289 -25.52 8.45 9.73
CA ASP A 289 -24.47 9.47 9.82
C ASP A 289 -23.32 9.20 8.85
N ILE A 290 -22.97 7.93 8.64
CA ILE A 290 -21.92 7.51 7.69
C ILE A 290 -22.39 7.77 6.25
N LEU A 291 -23.63 7.41 5.90
CA LEU A 291 -24.15 7.51 4.54
C LEU A 291 -24.60 8.93 4.16
N SER A 292 -24.92 9.79 5.13
CA SER A 292 -25.34 11.17 4.88
C SER A 292 -24.18 12.16 4.67
N GLY A 293 -22.94 11.69 4.77
CA GLY A 293 -21.74 12.50 4.59
C GLY A 293 -21.74 13.23 3.24
N THR A 294 -21.64 14.55 3.27
CA THR A 294 -21.41 15.35 2.07
C THR A 294 -19.95 15.20 1.68
N ALA A 295 -19.69 14.69 0.48
CA ALA A 295 -18.34 14.66 -0.07
C ALA A 295 -17.72 16.06 -0.02
N SER A 296 -16.57 16.21 0.63
CA SER A 296 -15.83 17.46 0.61
C SER A 296 -15.46 17.77 -0.84
N GLY A 297 -16.01 18.87 -1.38
CA GLY A 297 -15.76 19.27 -2.75
C GLY A 297 -14.28 19.47 -3.01
N SER A 298 -13.70 18.67 -3.89
CA SER A 298 -12.34 18.89 -4.37
C SER A 298 -12.33 20.16 -5.22
N SER A 299 -11.69 21.21 -4.75
CA SER A 299 -11.32 22.33 -5.62
C SER A 299 -10.30 21.81 -6.62
N GLY A 300 -10.72 21.56 -7.85
CA GLY A 300 -10.08 21.10 -9.07
C GLY A 300 -8.56 21.16 -9.30
N GLN A 301 -7.74 20.96 -8.30
CA GLN A 301 -6.29 20.82 -8.45
C GLN A 301 -5.90 19.34 -8.29
N THR A 302 -5.22 18.82 -9.29
CA THR A 302 -4.54 17.53 -9.26
C THR A 302 -3.41 17.60 -8.23
N ILE A 303 -3.68 17.19 -7.00
CA ILE A 303 -2.68 17.06 -5.97
C ILE A 303 -2.26 15.59 -5.97
N GLY A 304 -1.01 15.32 -6.35
CA GLY A 304 -0.41 14.00 -6.18
C GLY A 304 0.24 13.92 -4.80
N ASP A 305 0.19 12.77 -4.16
CA ASP A 305 0.97 12.49 -2.94
C ASP A 305 2.45 12.35 -3.30
#